data_4c6d6ccf40e893769a8d25e484380615
#
_entry.id   4c6d6ccf40e893769a8d25e484380615
#
_cell.length_a   1.000
_cell.length_b   1.000
_cell.length_c   1.000
_cell.angle_alpha   90.00
_cell.angle_beta   90.00
_cell.angle_gamma   90.00
#
_symmetry.space_group_name_H-M   'P 1'
#
loop_
_entity.id
_entity.type
_entity.pdbx_description
1 polymer ?
#
loop_
_entity_poly.entity_id
_entity_poly.type
_entity_poly.pdbx_seq_one_letter_code
_entity_poly.pdbx_strand_id
1 'polypeptide(L)'
;MLKDYYAGLDISSSASLQEIKSAYYTQSKKWHPDINKSEEAKERMQDINEAYLILKDEEAKSKYDIEYKIFKAQYQKRDYSASPISEEKKEYSQKTYTHSEYQYTDDVLRKWTQNAQKQAKSMVDEAIDELKGATKSGLYYAFRSFIAYLIGMTIFGLIVRSCIH
;
A
#
# COMPACT_ATOMS: atom_id res chain seq x y z
N MET A 1 -10.44 -14.85 8.72
CA MET A 1 -9.11 -14.98 9.35
C MET A 1 -8.64 -13.59 9.74
N LEU A 2 -8.09 -13.39 10.96
CA LEU A 2 -7.55 -12.10 11.39
C LEU A 2 -6.38 -11.71 10.48
N LYS A 3 -6.38 -10.49 9.95
CA LYS A 3 -5.22 -9.97 9.21
C LYS A 3 -4.04 -9.75 10.16
N ASP A 4 -2.86 -10.24 9.81
CA ASP A 4 -1.63 -10.00 10.57
C ASP A 4 -0.98 -8.70 10.11
N TYR A 5 -1.34 -7.58 10.76
CA TYR A 5 -0.81 -6.25 10.43
C TYR A 5 0.69 -6.13 10.68
N TYR A 6 1.22 -6.88 11.66
CA TYR A 6 2.66 -6.90 11.93
C TYR A 6 3.42 -7.58 10.78
N ALA A 7 2.93 -8.72 10.31
CA ALA A 7 3.48 -9.39 9.15
C ALA A 7 3.31 -8.56 7.85
N GLY A 8 2.20 -7.82 7.72
CA GLY A 8 1.96 -6.91 6.59
C GLY A 8 2.99 -5.79 6.49
N LEU A 9 3.50 -5.31 7.62
CA LEU A 9 4.57 -4.31 7.70
C LEU A 9 5.97 -4.90 7.81
N ASP A 10 6.10 -6.23 7.91
CA ASP A 10 7.37 -6.95 8.10
C ASP A 10 8.09 -6.55 9.41
N ILE A 11 7.34 -6.49 10.52
CA ILE A 11 7.83 -6.13 11.86
C ILE A 11 7.37 -7.11 12.94
N SER A 12 8.03 -7.04 14.09
CA SER A 12 7.62 -7.79 15.29
C SER A 12 6.34 -7.19 15.90
N SER A 13 5.54 -8.04 16.56
CA SER A 13 4.40 -7.59 17.38
C SER A 13 4.81 -6.76 18.60
N SER A 14 6.09 -6.74 18.96
CA SER A 14 6.66 -5.88 20.01
C SER A 14 7.21 -4.56 19.49
N ALA A 15 7.03 -4.25 18.18
CA ALA A 15 7.57 -3.06 17.56
C ALA A 15 7.02 -1.77 18.19
N SER A 16 7.92 -0.82 18.41
CA SER A 16 7.61 0.53 18.86
C SER A 16 6.88 1.33 17.76
N LEU A 17 6.23 2.42 18.14
CA LEU A 17 5.57 3.32 17.19
C LEU A 17 6.55 3.87 16.14
N GLN A 18 7.80 4.07 16.50
CA GLN A 18 8.82 4.55 15.58
C GLN A 18 9.22 3.49 14.54
N GLU A 19 9.32 2.23 14.97
CA GLU A 19 9.56 1.10 14.07
C GLU A 19 8.37 0.87 13.13
N ILE A 20 7.13 0.97 13.64
CA ILE A 20 5.90 0.91 12.83
C ILE A 20 5.91 1.99 11.74
N LYS A 21 6.26 3.24 12.09
CA LYS A 21 6.40 4.34 11.12
C LYS A 21 7.47 4.06 10.07
N SER A 22 8.65 3.64 10.50
CA SER A 22 9.78 3.35 9.60
C SER A 22 9.44 2.22 8.63
N ALA A 23 8.83 1.16 9.12
CA ALA A 23 8.36 0.03 8.31
C ALA A 23 7.30 0.46 7.30
N TYR A 24 6.32 1.25 7.73
CA TYR A 24 5.31 1.81 6.83
C TYR A 24 5.95 2.58 5.66
N TYR A 25 6.88 3.49 5.92
CA TYR A 25 7.56 4.23 4.86
C TYR A 25 8.35 3.32 3.91
N THR A 26 9.02 2.31 4.44
CA THR A 26 9.79 1.35 3.64
C THR A 26 8.87 0.53 2.73
N GLN A 27 7.81 -0.04 3.29
CA GLN A 27 6.86 -0.85 2.53
C GLN A 27 6.05 -0.01 1.54
N SER A 28 5.60 1.19 1.94
CA SER A 28 4.88 2.10 1.05
C SER A 28 5.71 2.51 -0.15
N LYS A 29 7.00 2.80 0.02
CA LYS A 29 7.92 3.11 -1.08
C LYS A 29 8.07 1.93 -2.05
N LYS A 30 8.17 0.71 -1.53
CA LYS A 30 8.31 -0.52 -2.32
C LYS A 30 7.08 -0.82 -3.16
N TRP A 31 5.89 -0.61 -2.59
CA TRP A 31 4.61 -0.98 -3.19
C TRP A 31 3.83 0.22 -3.76
N HIS A 32 4.48 1.40 -3.86
CA HIS A 32 3.85 2.62 -4.37
C HIS A 32 3.40 2.43 -5.83
N PRO A 33 2.18 2.87 -6.20
CA PRO A 33 1.65 2.68 -7.56
C PRO A 33 2.44 3.43 -8.64
N ASP A 34 3.27 4.40 -8.27
CA ASP A 34 4.19 5.07 -9.20
C ASP A 34 5.36 4.15 -9.60
N ILE A 35 5.84 3.33 -8.66
CA ILE A 35 6.98 2.43 -8.86
C ILE A 35 6.51 1.07 -9.36
N ASN A 36 5.41 0.56 -8.80
CA ASN A 36 4.87 -0.76 -9.10
C ASN A 36 3.40 -0.65 -9.55
N LYS A 37 3.17 -0.89 -10.84
CA LYS A 37 1.84 -0.76 -11.50
C LYS A 37 1.05 -2.07 -11.52
N SER A 38 1.50 -3.11 -10.80
CA SER A 38 0.78 -4.37 -10.74
C SER A 38 -0.49 -4.26 -9.89
N GLU A 39 -1.50 -5.07 -10.18
CA GLU A 39 -2.71 -5.16 -9.34
C GLU A 39 -2.37 -5.65 -7.92
N GLU A 40 -1.38 -6.55 -7.82
CA GLU A 40 -0.84 -7.00 -6.53
C GLU A 40 -0.27 -5.84 -5.70
N ALA A 41 0.42 -4.87 -6.33
CA ALA A 41 0.95 -3.70 -5.63
C ALA A 41 -0.17 -2.84 -5.05
N LYS A 42 -1.29 -2.72 -5.76
CA LYS A 42 -2.46 -2.01 -5.28
C LYS A 42 -3.04 -2.66 -4.02
N GLU A 43 -3.24 -3.98 -4.04
CA GLU A 43 -3.73 -4.72 -2.88
C GLU A 43 -2.76 -4.63 -1.69
N ARG A 44 -1.46 -4.81 -1.95
CA ARG A 44 -0.42 -4.68 -0.92
C ARG A 44 -0.40 -3.29 -0.29
N MET A 45 -0.52 -2.25 -1.10
CA MET A 45 -0.53 -0.88 -0.61
C MET A 45 -1.77 -0.60 0.25
N GLN A 46 -2.93 -1.19 -0.08
CA GLN A 46 -4.12 -1.11 0.76
C GLN A 46 -3.88 -1.79 2.11
N ASP A 47 -3.31 -3.00 2.11
CA ASP A 47 -3.00 -3.73 3.35
C ASP A 47 -1.98 -2.99 4.23
N ILE A 48 -0.95 -2.40 3.63
CA ILE A 48 0.07 -1.58 4.33
C ILE A 48 -0.58 -0.35 4.98
N ASN A 49 -1.44 0.36 4.25
CA ASN A 49 -2.15 1.53 4.76
C ASN A 49 -3.10 1.15 5.89
N GLU A 50 -3.88 0.08 5.73
CA GLU A 50 -4.79 -0.44 6.77
C GLU A 50 -4.02 -0.80 8.04
N ALA A 51 -2.93 -1.56 7.92
CA ALA A 51 -2.08 -1.94 9.03
C ALA A 51 -1.55 -0.70 9.78
N TYR A 52 -1.05 0.29 9.05
CA TYR A 52 -0.53 1.52 9.63
C TYR A 52 -1.62 2.32 10.34
N LEU A 53 -2.82 2.44 9.77
CA LEU A 53 -3.93 3.18 10.38
C LEU A 53 -4.34 2.61 11.74
N ILE A 54 -4.29 1.28 11.91
CA ILE A 54 -4.59 0.62 13.18
C ILE A 54 -3.40 0.67 14.14
N LEU A 55 -2.19 0.38 13.66
CA LEU A 55 -1.03 0.25 14.54
C LEU A 55 -0.42 1.58 14.99
N LYS A 56 -0.69 2.70 14.28
CA LYS A 56 -0.23 4.04 14.68
C LYS A 56 -1.01 4.64 15.84
N ASP A 57 -2.26 4.24 16.01
CA ASP A 57 -3.14 4.70 17.08
C ASP A 57 -2.99 3.78 18.29
N GLU A 58 -2.67 4.35 19.44
CA GLU A 58 -2.33 3.59 20.65
C GLU A 58 -3.52 2.77 21.16
N GLU A 59 -4.73 3.34 21.09
CA GLU A 59 -5.94 2.65 21.55
C GLU A 59 -6.32 1.53 20.57
N ALA A 60 -6.31 1.79 19.28
CA ALA A 60 -6.59 0.80 18.25
C ALA A 60 -5.58 -0.35 18.28
N LYS A 61 -4.28 -0.02 18.42
CA LYS A 61 -3.20 -1.00 18.57
C LYS A 61 -3.41 -1.89 19.80
N SER A 62 -3.73 -1.29 20.96
CA SER A 62 -3.96 -2.04 22.20
C SER A 62 -5.10 -3.06 22.05
N LYS A 63 -6.23 -2.65 21.46
CA LYS A 63 -7.35 -3.54 21.18
C LYS A 63 -6.99 -4.63 20.17
N TYR A 64 -6.27 -4.27 19.11
CA TYR A 64 -5.78 -5.22 18.12
C TYR A 64 -4.81 -6.23 18.74
N ASP A 65 -3.91 -5.82 19.61
CA ASP A 65 -2.95 -6.69 20.29
C ASP A 65 -3.64 -7.76 21.16
N ILE A 66 -4.74 -7.41 21.82
CA ILE A 66 -5.56 -8.36 22.58
C ILE A 66 -6.14 -9.42 21.64
N GLU A 67 -6.80 -8.98 20.57
CA GLU A 67 -7.42 -9.86 19.59
C GLU A 67 -6.38 -10.75 18.87
N TYR A 68 -5.22 -10.19 18.56
CA TYR A 68 -4.10 -10.90 17.94
C TYR A 68 -3.53 -12.00 18.83
N LYS A 69 -3.43 -11.76 20.13
CA LYS A 69 -3.01 -12.79 21.13
C LYS A 69 -4.02 -13.92 21.21
N ILE A 70 -5.32 -13.60 21.26
CA ILE A 70 -6.40 -14.59 21.27
C ILE A 70 -6.33 -15.45 20.00
N PHE A 71 -6.22 -14.81 18.85
CA PHE A 71 -6.10 -15.49 17.57
C PHE A 71 -4.89 -16.43 17.52
N LYS A 72 -3.72 -15.96 17.91
CA LYS A 72 -2.50 -16.79 17.95
C LYS A 72 -2.62 -17.98 18.91
N ALA A 73 -3.20 -17.77 20.08
CA ALA A 73 -3.41 -18.86 21.03
C ALA A 73 -4.37 -19.94 20.51
N GLN A 74 -5.42 -19.54 19.78
CA GLN A 74 -6.34 -20.48 19.13
C GLN A 74 -5.68 -21.24 17.97
N TYR A 75 -4.81 -20.58 17.23
CA TYR A 75 -4.10 -21.19 16.09
C TYR A 75 -3.08 -22.21 16.56
N GLN A 76 -2.32 -21.91 17.61
CA GLN A 76 -1.35 -22.84 18.21
C GLN A 76 -2.01 -24.10 18.79
N LYS A 77 -3.22 -23.99 19.35
CA LYS A 77 -3.97 -25.15 19.82
C LYS A 77 -4.42 -26.09 18.69
N ARG A 78 -4.66 -25.57 17.49
CA ARG A 78 -5.01 -26.38 16.32
C ARG A 78 -3.82 -27.14 15.74
N ASP A 79 -2.64 -26.53 15.71
CA ASP A 79 -1.41 -27.17 15.21
C ASP A 79 -0.94 -28.29 16.14
N TYR A 80 -1.19 -28.18 17.43
CA TYR A 80 -0.78 -29.23 18.42
C TYR A 80 -1.65 -30.49 18.33
N SER A 81 -2.82 -30.45 17.69
CA SER A 81 -3.69 -31.62 17.46
C SER A 81 -3.48 -32.28 16.09
N ALA A 82 -2.62 -31.77 15.25
CA ALA A 82 -2.23 -32.36 13.99
C ALA A 82 -0.74 -32.71 14.03
N SER A 83 -0.42 -33.97 14.33
CA SER A 83 0.83 -34.73 14.21
C SER A 83 2.13 -34.07 13.73
N PRO A 84 3.30 -34.56 14.19
CA PRO A 84 4.61 -33.97 13.94
C PRO A 84 5.06 -34.26 12.49
N ILE A 85 5.11 -33.30 11.63
CA ILE A 85 5.82 -33.39 10.34
C ILE A 85 6.75 -32.18 10.21
N SER A 86 8.06 -32.52 10.30
CA SER A 86 9.25 -31.89 9.70
C SER A 86 9.33 -30.36 9.63
N GLU A 87 10.37 -29.86 10.30
CA GLU A 87 11.02 -28.59 10.05
C GLU A 87 11.45 -28.49 8.58
N GLU A 88 10.59 -27.91 7.73
CA GLU A 88 10.99 -27.45 6.43
C GLU A 88 10.81 -25.93 6.34
N LYS A 89 11.88 -25.26 5.92
CA LYS A 89 12.06 -23.84 5.70
C LYS A 89 10.74 -23.11 5.45
N LYS A 90 10.42 -22.14 6.32
CA LYS A 90 9.39 -21.13 6.06
C LYS A 90 9.83 -20.24 4.91
N GLU A 91 9.67 -20.74 3.71
CA GLU A 91 9.52 -19.92 2.53
C GLU A 91 8.21 -19.14 2.73
N TYR A 92 8.29 -17.81 2.72
CA TYR A 92 7.16 -16.91 2.92
C TYR A 92 6.20 -17.07 1.74
N SER A 93 5.41 -18.14 1.79
CA SER A 93 4.41 -18.45 0.80
C SER A 93 3.36 -17.37 0.82
N GLN A 94 3.25 -16.63 -0.28
CA GLN A 94 2.17 -15.70 -0.62
C GLN A 94 0.82 -16.44 -0.54
N LYS A 95 0.28 -16.57 0.67
CA LYS A 95 -1.12 -16.98 0.81
C LYS A 95 -1.98 -15.78 0.47
N THR A 96 -2.55 -15.81 -0.70
CA THR A 96 -3.73 -15.02 -1.08
C THR A 96 -4.76 -15.15 0.04
N TYR A 97 -4.93 -14.10 0.83
CA TYR A 97 -5.89 -14.07 1.92
C TYR A 97 -7.29 -14.01 1.32
N THR A 98 -7.95 -15.17 1.17
CA THR A 98 -9.38 -15.18 0.90
C THR A 98 -10.09 -14.49 2.06
N HIS A 99 -10.84 -13.47 1.74
CA HIS A 99 -11.59 -12.58 2.61
C HIS A 99 -12.73 -13.34 3.33
N SER A 100 -12.38 -14.28 4.23
CA SER A 100 -13.37 -14.78 5.18
C SER A 100 -13.44 -13.76 6.32
N GLU A 101 -14.61 -13.13 6.45
CA GLU A 101 -14.90 -12.13 7.46
C GLU A 101 -14.53 -12.69 8.85
N TYR A 102 -13.50 -12.12 9.47
CA TYR A 102 -13.10 -12.46 10.82
C TYR A 102 -14.10 -11.85 11.79
N GLN A 103 -14.64 -12.65 12.71
CA GLN A 103 -15.50 -12.14 13.78
C GLN A 103 -14.63 -11.59 14.91
N TYR A 104 -14.55 -10.27 15.00
CA TYR A 104 -13.88 -9.59 16.10
C TYR A 104 -14.68 -9.75 17.39
N THR A 105 -13.99 -9.97 18.50
CA THR A 105 -14.60 -10.03 19.84
C THR A 105 -15.01 -8.63 20.31
N ASP A 106 -14.26 -7.59 19.90
CA ASP A 106 -14.54 -6.17 20.21
C ASP A 106 -15.23 -5.49 19.03
N ASP A 107 -16.46 -5.01 19.22
CA ASP A 107 -17.25 -4.30 18.21
C ASP A 107 -16.65 -2.93 17.82
N VAL A 108 -15.91 -2.29 18.74
CA VAL A 108 -15.25 -1.01 18.47
C VAL A 108 -14.06 -1.25 17.53
N LEU A 109 -13.24 -2.25 17.83
CA LEU A 109 -12.12 -2.65 16.94
C LEU A 109 -12.64 -3.04 15.55
N ARG A 110 -13.73 -3.78 15.47
CA ARG A 110 -14.37 -4.14 14.20
C ARG A 110 -14.73 -2.91 13.36
N LYS A 111 -15.33 -1.90 13.97
CA LYS A 111 -15.68 -0.63 13.29
C LYS A 111 -14.42 0.12 12.85
N TRP A 112 -13.40 0.15 13.67
CA TRP A 112 -12.12 0.80 13.33
C TRP A 112 -11.40 0.11 12.18
N THR A 113 -11.34 -1.20 12.17
CA THR A 113 -10.75 -1.95 11.04
C THR A 113 -11.54 -1.76 9.76
N GLN A 114 -12.86 -1.75 9.80
CA GLN A 114 -13.69 -1.44 8.63
C GLN A 114 -13.48 -0.01 8.12
N ASN A 115 -13.34 0.97 9.01
CA ASN A 115 -13.04 2.34 8.63
C ASN A 115 -11.62 2.48 8.07
N ALA A 116 -10.63 1.84 8.71
CA ALA A 116 -9.25 1.82 8.22
C ALA A 116 -9.15 1.19 6.83
N GLN A 117 -9.87 0.10 6.59
CA GLN A 117 -9.92 -0.54 5.28
C GLN A 117 -10.52 0.37 4.19
N LYS A 118 -11.62 1.05 4.49
CA LYS A 118 -12.23 2.01 3.56
C LYS A 118 -11.27 3.17 3.27
N GLN A 119 -10.65 3.72 4.31
CA GLN A 119 -9.70 4.82 4.18
C GLN A 119 -8.44 4.38 3.41
N ALA A 120 -7.90 3.21 3.72
CA ALA A 120 -6.74 2.65 3.02
C ALA A 120 -7.01 2.49 1.51
N LYS A 121 -8.20 1.99 1.16
CA LYS A 121 -8.63 1.88 -0.23
C LYS A 121 -8.73 3.24 -0.91
N SER A 122 -9.39 4.23 -0.28
CA SER A 122 -9.52 5.60 -0.80
C SER A 122 -8.15 6.22 -1.07
N MET A 123 -7.20 6.10 -0.13
CA MET A 123 -5.83 6.63 -0.28
C MET A 123 -5.11 6.06 -1.52
N VAL A 124 -5.28 4.76 -1.79
CA VAL A 124 -4.66 4.12 -2.97
C VAL A 124 -5.36 4.52 -4.26
N ASP A 125 -6.68 4.57 -4.27
CA ASP A 125 -7.46 4.96 -5.45
C ASP A 125 -7.17 6.43 -5.80
N GLU A 126 -7.09 7.35 -4.82
CA GLU A 126 -6.70 8.75 -5.01
C GLU A 126 -5.29 8.87 -5.59
N ALA A 127 -4.30 8.13 -5.04
CA ALA A 127 -2.93 8.15 -5.55
C ALA A 127 -2.85 7.67 -7.01
N ILE A 128 -3.62 6.65 -7.37
CA ILE A 128 -3.70 6.16 -8.75
C ILE A 128 -4.34 7.20 -9.69
N ASP A 129 -5.39 7.87 -9.24
CA ASP A 129 -6.09 8.88 -10.05
C ASP A 129 -5.25 10.15 -10.23
N GLU A 130 -4.50 10.58 -9.22
CA GLU A 130 -3.51 11.64 -9.34
C GLU A 130 -2.42 11.31 -10.37
N LEU A 131 -1.89 10.08 -10.36
CA LEU A 131 -0.91 9.63 -11.35
C LEU A 131 -1.47 9.65 -12.77
N LYS A 132 -2.71 9.20 -12.95
CA LYS A 132 -3.38 9.27 -14.27
C LYS A 132 -3.61 10.71 -14.72
N GLY A 133 -3.94 11.60 -13.79
CA GLY A 133 -4.11 13.03 -14.05
C GLY A 133 -2.77 13.70 -14.41
N ALA A 134 -1.72 13.43 -13.67
CA ALA A 134 -0.39 13.98 -13.90
C ALA A 134 0.20 13.55 -15.25
N THR A 135 0.04 12.29 -15.65
CA THR A 135 0.51 11.80 -16.97
C THR A 135 -0.21 12.49 -18.11
N LYS A 136 -1.51 12.72 -18.02
CA LYS A 136 -2.27 13.47 -19.04
C LYS A 136 -1.83 14.93 -19.13
N SER A 137 -1.64 15.60 -18.00
CA SER A 137 -1.19 16.99 -17.95
C SER A 137 0.26 17.12 -18.43
N GLY A 138 1.15 16.27 -18.00
CA GLY A 138 2.56 16.27 -18.44
C GLY A 138 2.71 16.05 -19.93
N LEU A 139 1.96 15.13 -20.52
CA LEU A 139 1.94 14.89 -21.96
C LEU A 139 1.40 16.08 -22.74
N TYR A 140 0.35 16.73 -22.24
CA TYR A 140 -0.22 17.94 -22.86
C TYR A 140 0.77 19.11 -22.83
N TYR A 141 1.46 19.37 -21.72
CA TYR A 141 2.47 20.42 -21.62
C TYR A 141 3.70 20.14 -22.48
N ALA A 142 4.17 18.89 -22.51
CA ALA A 142 5.28 18.48 -23.37
C ALA A 142 4.93 18.66 -24.86
N PHE A 143 3.74 18.25 -25.27
CA PHE A 143 3.25 18.43 -26.64
C PHE A 143 3.11 19.91 -27.00
N ARG A 144 2.55 20.73 -26.14
CA ARG A 144 2.42 22.19 -26.33
C ARG A 144 3.79 22.87 -26.46
N SER A 145 4.77 22.48 -25.62
CA SER A 145 6.14 23.00 -25.70
C SER A 145 6.83 22.58 -26.99
N PHE A 146 6.62 21.36 -27.45
CA PHE A 146 7.14 20.86 -28.72
C PHE A 146 6.56 21.63 -29.93
N ILE A 147 5.27 21.88 -29.95
CA ILE A 147 4.60 22.70 -30.99
C ILE A 147 5.13 24.14 -30.99
N ALA A 148 5.28 24.76 -29.82
CA ALA A 148 5.83 26.12 -29.72
C ALA A 148 7.27 26.20 -30.26
N TYR A 149 8.09 25.16 -29.97
CA TYR A 149 9.45 25.06 -30.49
C TYR A 149 9.47 24.94 -32.03
N LEU A 150 8.61 24.12 -32.62
CA LEU A 150 8.50 23.98 -34.10
C LEU A 150 8.06 25.28 -34.76
N ILE A 151 7.08 25.98 -34.18
CA ILE A 151 6.63 27.29 -34.69
C ILE A 151 7.78 28.31 -34.62
N GLY A 152 8.54 28.35 -33.53
CA GLY A 152 9.69 29.22 -33.37
C GLY A 152 10.78 28.94 -34.42
N MET A 153 11.08 27.68 -34.69
CA MET A 153 12.05 27.32 -35.76
C MET A 153 11.60 27.71 -37.14
N THR A 154 10.29 27.58 -37.48
CA THR A 154 9.77 27.95 -38.78
C THR A 154 9.81 29.46 -38.97
N ILE A 155 9.44 30.24 -37.94
CA ILE A 155 9.52 31.71 -37.98
C ILE A 155 10.97 32.18 -38.12
N PHE A 156 11.89 31.59 -37.35
CA PHE A 156 13.32 31.92 -37.44
C PHE A 156 13.87 31.63 -38.85
N GLY A 157 13.54 30.49 -39.44
CA GLY A 157 13.93 30.13 -40.79
C GLY A 157 13.42 31.10 -41.84
N LEU A 158 12.18 31.63 -41.69
CA LEU A 158 11.59 32.64 -42.58
C LEU A 158 12.31 33.99 -42.44
N ILE A 159 12.65 34.41 -41.23
CA ILE A 159 13.39 35.65 -40.95
C ILE A 159 14.78 35.58 -41.58
N VAL A 160 15.53 34.48 -41.35
CA VAL A 160 16.86 34.31 -41.94
C VAL A 160 16.79 34.34 -43.47
N ARG A 161 15.80 33.69 -44.06
CA ARG A 161 15.62 33.70 -45.53
C ARG A 161 15.27 35.09 -46.09
N SER A 162 14.54 35.91 -45.31
CA SER A 162 14.22 37.27 -45.66
C SER A 162 15.39 38.25 -45.55
N CYS A 163 16.41 37.94 -44.75
CA CYS A 163 17.60 38.76 -44.55
C CYS A 163 18.72 38.48 -45.59
N ILE A 164 18.61 37.41 -46.39
CA ILE A 164 19.61 36.99 -47.37
C ILE A 164 19.23 37.47 -48.78
N HIS A 165 18.09 38.07 -48.96
CA HIS A 165 17.64 38.74 -50.18
C HIS A 165 17.59 40.24 -49.98
#